data_1e456af379188c75497e42effbf8cd66
#
_entry.id   1e456af379188c75497e42effbf8cd66
#
_cell.length_a   1.000
_cell.length_b   1.000
_cell.length_c   1.000
_cell.angle_alpha   90.00
_cell.angle_beta   90.00
_cell.angle_gamma   90.00
#
_symmetry.space_group_name_H-M   'P 1'
#
loop_
_entity.id
_entity.type
_entity.pdbx_description
1 polymer ?
#
loop_
_entity_poly.entity_id
_entity_poly.type
_entity_poly.pdbx_seq_one_letter_code
_entity_poly.pdbx_strand_id
1 'polypeptide(L)'
;MGLRPLCTEMVADLSVANGWSVCAFELYPGQEYLDLEGRHEAAADLSDERVLGDAVAAADATGAGIVGILGFCMGGMYVLKAVTTGRFDRHCPFYGMIRVPERWHGVGQGEPLDALSQGDASSVLAIVGCDDPYTPPGDVDDLEATGATVVRYEDAGHGFVHDPSRPSHRAADAADAWKRVMEWLGS
;
A
#
# COMPACT_ATOMS: atom_id res chain seq x y z
N MET A 1 6.54 -3.50 -7.98
CA MET A 1 5.71 -2.37 -8.40
C MET A 1 4.96 -2.76 -9.66
N GLY A 2 3.68 -2.37 -9.78
CA GLY A 2 2.80 -2.77 -10.86
C GLY A 2 2.24 -4.19 -10.74
N LEU A 3 1.28 -4.54 -11.60
CA LEU A 3 0.67 -5.86 -11.62
C LEU A 3 1.66 -6.92 -12.12
N ARG A 4 1.78 -8.01 -11.35
CA ARG A 4 2.62 -9.17 -11.65
C ARG A 4 1.81 -10.44 -11.39
N PRO A 5 2.26 -11.62 -11.85
CA PRO A 5 1.57 -12.89 -11.59
C PRO A 5 1.21 -13.08 -10.09
N LEU A 6 2.15 -12.77 -9.18
CA LEU A 6 1.92 -12.81 -7.74
C LEU A 6 0.72 -11.94 -7.29
N CYS A 7 0.53 -10.75 -7.90
CA CYS A 7 -0.62 -9.91 -7.59
C CYS A 7 -1.93 -10.53 -8.08
N THR A 8 -1.92 -11.18 -9.25
CA THR A 8 -3.09 -11.86 -9.80
C THR A 8 -3.49 -13.07 -8.94
N GLU A 9 -2.50 -13.84 -8.47
CA GLU A 9 -2.71 -14.95 -7.53
C GLU A 9 -3.29 -14.44 -6.22
N MET A 10 -2.72 -13.37 -5.65
CA MET A 10 -3.22 -12.75 -4.42
C MET A 10 -4.66 -12.26 -4.56
N VAL A 11 -5.04 -11.64 -5.69
CA VAL A 11 -6.43 -11.22 -5.98
C VAL A 11 -7.37 -12.43 -5.94
N ALA A 12 -6.97 -13.53 -6.57
CA ALA A 12 -7.77 -14.75 -6.58
C ALA A 12 -7.92 -15.35 -5.17
N ASP A 13 -6.81 -15.43 -4.42
CA ASP A 13 -6.79 -15.98 -3.07
C ASP A 13 -7.66 -15.16 -2.10
N LEU A 14 -7.53 -13.83 -2.13
CA LEU A 14 -8.33 -12.93 -1.29
C LEU A 14 -9.82 -13.03 -1.63
N SER A 15 -10.17 -13.13 -2.92
CA SER A 15 -11.55 -13.28 -3.35
C SER A 15 -12.14 -14.61 -2.89
N VAL A 16 -11.43 -15.71 -3.08
CA VAL A 16 -11.90 -17.06 -2.70
C VAL A 16 -12.01 -17.21 -1.18
N ALA A 17 -10.98 -16.76 -0.45
CA ALA A 17 -10.92 -16.96 1.00
C ALA A 17 -11.98 -16.15 1.75
N ASN A 18 -12.36 -14.98 1.26
CA ASN A 18 -13.23 -14.04 1.98
C ASN A 18 -14.59 -13.82 1.31
N GLY A 19 -14.78 -14.31 0.08
CA GLY A 19 -15.99 -14.03 -0.70
C GLY A 19 -16.11 -12.55 -1.14
N TRP A 20 -14.97 -11.84 -1.22
CA TRP A 20 -14.93 -10.41 -1.60
C TRP A 20 -14.81 -10.23 -3.11
N SER A 21 -15.33 -9.12 -3.62
CA SER A 21 -14.94 -8.61 -4.93
C SER A 21 -13.60 -7.92 -4.80
N VAL A 22 -12.57 -8.41 -5.50
CA VAL A 22 -11.21 -7.87 -5.43
C VAL A 22 -10.79 -7.37 -6.80
N CYS A 23 -10.31 -6.13 -6.87
CA CYS A 23 -9.79 -5.52 -8.09
C CYS A 23 -8.38 -4.99 -7.84
N ALA A 24 -7.46 -5.28 -8.74
CA ALA A 24 -6.13 -4.68 -8.73
C ALA A 24 -5.90 -3.89 -10.01
N PHE A 25 -5.17 -2.77 -9.91
CA PHE A 25 -4.88 -1.90 -11.04
C PHE A 25 -3.37 -1.71 -11.23
N GLU A 26 -2.97 -1.35 -12.45
CA GLU A 26 -1.56 -1.14 -12.82
C GLU A 26 -1.14 0.31 -12.52
N LEU A 27 -0.02 0.48 -11.80
CA LEU A 27 0.56 1.79 -11.54
C LEU A 27 1.19 2.43 -12.78
N TYR A 28 1.62 1.60 -13.74
CA TYR A 28 2.33 2.01 -14.96
C TYR A 28 1.59 1.49 -16.22
N PRO A 29 0.34 1.91 -16.47
CA PRO A 29 -0.42 1.42 -17.61
C PRO A 29 0.27 1.78 -18.94
N GLY A 30 0.41 0.77 -19.84
CA GLY A 30 1.13 0.92 -21.10
C GLY A 30 2.65 0.80 -20.97
N GLN A 31 3.17 0.61 -19.76
CA GLN A 31 4.60 0.45 -19.48
C GLN A 31 4.88 -0.85 -18.69
N GLU A 32 4.04 -1.85 -18.87
CA GLU A 32 4.15 -3.15 -18.17
C GLU A 32 5.45 -3.88 -18.47
N TYR A 33 6.12 -3.53 -19.58
CA TYR A 33 7.43 -4.04 -19.99
C TYR A 33 8.59 -3.55 -19.11
N LEU A 34 8.41 -2.47 -18.34
CA LEU A 34 9.45 -1.97 -17.46
C LEU A 34 9.81 -2.99 -16.38
N ASP A 35 11.10 -3.21 -16.22
CA ASP A 35 11.63 -3.96 -15.09
C ASP A 35 11.56 -3.12 -13.79
N LEU A 36 12.14 -3.61 -12.69
CA LEU A 36 12.08 -2.92 -11.41
C LEU A 36 12.83 -1.57 -11.45
N GLU A 37 13.98 -1.53 -12.12
CA GLU A 37 14.81 -0.31 -12.25
C GLU A 37 14.07 0.75 -13.06
N GLY A 38 13.57 0.39 -14.26
CA GLY A 38 12.81 1.29 -15.11
C GLY A 38 11.56 1.85 -14.42
N ARG A 39 10.89 1.05 -13.56
CA ARG A 39 9.77 1.54 -12.75
C ARG A 39 10.20 2.48 -11.63
N HIS A 40 11.40 2.29 -11.08
CA HIS A 40 11.97 3.26 -10.13
C HIS A 40 12.32 4.59 -10.79
N GLU A 41 12.86 4.55 -12.02
CA GLU A 41 13.15 5.76 -12.80
C GLU A 41 11.87 6.50 -13.19
N ALA A 42 10.83 5.77 -13.63
CA ALA A 42 9.54 6.34 -14.01
C ALA A 42 8.67 6.78 -12.81
N ALA A 43 9.10 6.55 -11.58
CA ALA A 43 8.29 6.86 -10.39
C ALA A 43 8.01 8.36 -10.23
N ALA A 44 8.95 9.21 -10.64
CA ALA A 44 8.78 10.67 -10.61
C ALA A 44 7.73 11.19 -11.61
N ASP A 45 7.40 10.39 -12.63
CA ASP A 45 6.39 10.74 -13.64
C ASP A 45 4.97 10.34 -13.21
N LEU A 46 4.83 9.62 -12.09
CA LEU A 46 3.51 9.26 -11.56
C LEU A 46 2.82 10.52 -10.99
N SER A 47 1.56 10.69 -11.36
CA SER A 47 0.69 11.73 -10.80
C SER A 47 -0.25 11.13 -9.76
N ASP A 48 -0.35 11.77 -8.60
CA ASP A 48 -1.30 11.36 -7.55
C ASP A 48 -2.74 11.39 -8.07
N GLU A 49 -3.11 12.43 -8.83
CA GLU A 49 -4.43 12.55 -9.45
C GLU A 49 -4.78 11.31 -10.28
N ARG A 50 -3.85 10.87 -11.15
CA ARG A 50 -4.08 9.68 -11.98
C ARG A 50 -4.14 8.42 -11.14
N VAL A 51 -3.15 8.18 -10.28
CA VAL A 51 -3.07 6.91 -9.51
C VAL A 51 -4.24 6.78 -8.53
N LEU A 52 -4.61 7.86 -7.86
CA LEU A 52 -5.76 7.86 -6.96
C LEU A 52 -7.08 7.75 -7.74
N GLY A 53 -7.17 8.37 -8.91
CA GLY A 53 -8.31 8.19 -9.82
C GLY A 53 -8.47 6.75 -10.29
N ASP A 54 -7.38 6.08 -10.67
CA ASP A 54 -7.39 4.66 -11.04
C ASP A 54 -7.79 3.77 -9.85
N ALA A 55 -7.34 4.10 -8.63
CA ALA A 55 -7.73 3.39 -7.42
C ALA A 55 -9.24 3.51 -7.14
N VAL A 56 -9.80 4.71 -7.29
CA VAL A 56 -11.25 4.96 -7.15
C VAL A 56 -12.03 4.19 -8.22
N ALA A 57 -11.58 4.23 -9.47
CA ALA A 57 -12.22 3.50 -10.56
C ALA A 57 -12.21 1.97 -10.32
N ALA A 58 -11.08 1.44 -9.78
CA ALA A 58 -10.99 0.04 -9.40
C ALA A 58 -11.95 -0.32 -8.25
N ALA A 59 -12.09 0.56 -7.26
CA ALA A 59 -13.06 0.40 -6.18
C ALA A 59 -14.50 0.39 -6.71
N ASP A 60 -14.85 1.29 -7.60
CA ASP A 60 -16.19 1.37 -8.22
C ASP A 60 -16.50 0.13 -9.07
N ALA A 61 -15.49 -0.43 -9.74
CA ALA A 61 -15.64 -1.65 -10.52
C ALA A 61 -15.99 -2.88 -9.66
N THR A 62 -15.72 -2.87 -8.36
CA THR A 62 -16.16 -3.94 -7.43
C THR A 62 -17.68 -3.95 -7.22
N GLY A 63 -18.35 -2.83 -7.41
CA GLY A 63 -19.77 -2.64 -7.09
C GLY A 63 -20.08 -2.60 -5.60
N ALA A 64 -19.08 -2.61 -4.73
CA ALA A 64 -19.25 -2.63 -3.28
C ALA A 64 -19.44 -1.22 -2.70
N GLY A 65 -20.32 -1.11 -1.69
CA GLY A 65 -20.51 0.11 -0.92
C GLY A 65 -19.38 0.36 0.08
N ILE A 66 -18.94 -0.69 0.78
CA ILE A 66 -17.82 -0.66 1.71
C ILE A 66 -16.59 -1.23 1.00
N VAL A 67 -15.51 -0.47 0.96
CA VAL A 67 -14.30 -0.86 0.23
C VAL A 67 -13.04 -0.61 1.07
N GLY A 68 -12.23 -1.65 1.19
CA GLY A 68 -10.86 -1.53 1.71
C GLY A 68 -9.84 -1.43 0.59
N ILE A 69 -8.73 -0.77 0.87
CA ILE A 69 -7.57 -0.70 -0.04
C ILE A 69 -6.32 -1.22 0.66
N LEU A 70 -5.55 -2.05 -0.03
CA LEU A 70 -4.24 -2.48 0.44
C LEU A 70 -3.17 -2.32 -0.63
N GLY A 71 -1.94 -2.17 -0.21
CA GLY A 71 -0.82 -2.02 -1.14
C GLY A 71 0.52 -2.24 -0.46
N PHE A 72 1.54 -2.56 -1.26
CA PHE A 72 2.88 -2.91 -0.82
C PHE A 72 3.90 -1.89 -1.34
N CYS A 73 4.88 -1.49 -0.52
CA CYS A 73 5.96 -0.61 -0.95
C CYS A 73 5.39 0.71 -1.53
N MET A 74 5.68 1.06 -2.76
CA MET A 74 5.08 2.19 -3.46
C MET A 74 3.54 2.13 -3.47
N GLY A 75 2.94 0.94 -3.64
CA GLY A 75 1.50 0.77 -3.52
C GLY A 75 0.99 1.12 -2.12
N GLY A 76 1.75 0.80 -1.06
CA GLY A 76 1.45 1.20 0.31
C GLY A 76 1.55 2.73 0.51
N MET A 77 2.48 3.41 -0.14
CA MET A 77 2.53 4.87 -0.17
C MET A 77 1.25 5.47 -0.74
N TYR A 78 0.75 4.91 -1.86
CA TYR A 78 -0.51 5.38 -2.45
C TYR A 78 -1.73 5.01 -1.62
N VAL A 79 -1.69 3.92 -0.85
CA VAL A 79 -2.74 3.61 0.14
C VAL A 79 -2.83 4.70 1.21
N LEU A 80 -1.70 5.22 1.72
CA LEU A 80 -1.70 6.35 2.65
C LEU A 80 -2.29 7.62 2.02
N LYS A 81 -1.97 7.91 0.75
CA LYS A 81 -2.52 9.06 0.04
C LYS A 81 -4.02 8.91 -0.28
N ALA A 82 -4.50 7.66 -0.44
CA ALA A 82 -5.89 7.38 -0.80
C ALA A 82 -6.92 7.81 0.26
N VAL A 83 -6.50 8.12 1.49
CA VAL A 83 -7.38 8.67 2.54
C VAL A 83 -8.07 9.97 2.10
N THR A 84 -7.45 10.74 1.19
CA THR A 84 -8.03 11.98 0.67
C THR A 84 -9.19 11.78 -0.30
N THR A 85 -9.34 10.57 -0.85
CA THR A 85 -10.38 10.28 -1.85
C THR A 85 -11.78 10.14 -1.25
N GLY A 86 -11.85 9.80 0.04
CA GLY A 86 -13.12 9.50 0.73
C GLY A 86 -13.86 8.27 0.18
N ARG A 87 -13.21 7.45 -0.69
CA ARG A 87 -13.83 6.28 -1.32
C ARG A 87 -13.63 4.98 -0.53
N PHE A 88 -12.60 4.94 0.29
CA PHE A 88 -12.19 3.73 1.00
C PHE A 88 -12.49 3.86 2.49
N ASP A 89 -13.09 2.81 3.07
CA ASP A 89 -13.43 2.74 4.48
C ASP A 89 -12.26 2.23 5.33
N ARG A 90 -11.34 1.47 4.73
CA ARG A 90 -10.17 0.88 5.40
C ARG A 90 -8.92 0.95 4.51
N HIS A 91 -7.80 1.32 5.10
CA HIS A 91 -6.53 1.50 4.40
C HIS A 91 -5.45 0.63 5.05
N CYS A 92 -4.84 -0.29 4.28
CA CYS A 92 -3.83 -1.22 4.77
C CYS A 92 -2.52 -1.10 3.98
N PRO A 93 -1.66 -0.12 4.28
CA PRO A 93 -0.32 -0.04 3.70
C PRO A 93 0.62 -1.06 4.33
N PHE A 94 1.23 -1.91 3.50
CA PHE A 94 2.34 -2.78 3.91
C PHE A 94 3.66 -2.12 3.52
N TYR A 95 4.48 -1.77 4.53
CA TYR A 95 5.77 -1.08 4.35
C TYR A 95 5.73 0.01 3.27
N GLY A 96 4.64 0.77 3.27
CA GLY A 96 4.47 1.94 2.40
C GLY A 96 5.37 3.08 2.85
N MET A 97 6.01 3.75 1.90
CA MET A 97 6.82 4.93 2.21
C MET A 97 5.92 6.01 2.82
N ILE A 98 6.30 6.48 4.00
CA ILE A 98 5.58 7.49 4.77
C ILE A 98 5.91 8.89 4.25
N ARG A 99 7.09 9.02 3.63
CA ARG A 99 7.51 10.20 2.84
C ARG A 99 7.87 9.75 1.44
N VAL A 100 7.66 10.63 0.45
CA VAL A 100 8.08 10.35 -0.93
C VAL A 100 9.61 10.28 -0.96
N PRO A 101 10.22 9.18 -1.43
CA PRO A 101 11.67 9.11 -1.60
C PRO A 101 12.17 10.22 -2.54
N GLU A 102 13.29 10.87 -2.22
CA GLU A 102 13.81 12.01 -2.97
C GLU A 102 13.86 11.76 -4.49
N ARG A 103 14.31 10.57 -4.90
CA ARG A 103 14.40 10.18 -6.32
C ARG A 103 13.05 9.98 -7.03
N TRP A 104 11.94 9.96 -6.28
CA TRP A 104 10.59 9.80 -6.82
C TRP A 104 9.80 11.10 -6.81
N HIS A 105 10.35 12.18 -6.25
CA HIS A 105 9.70 13.47 -6.28
C HIS A 105 9.49 13.94 -7.72
N GLY A 106 8.25 14.27 -8.04
CA GLY A 106 7.82 14.77 -9.34
C GLY A 106 6.68 15.75 -9.23
N VAL A 107 6.41 16.42 -10.35
CA VAL A 107 5.28 17.34 -10.44
C VAL A 107 3.97 16.55 -10.31
N GLY A 108 3.14 16.91 -9.34
CA GLY A 108 1.85 16.21 -9.10
C GLY A 108 1.93 15.09 -8.07
N GLN A 109 3.04 14.99 -7.34
CA GLN A 109 3.17 14.13 -6.18
C GLN A 109 3.19 14.95 -4.89
N GLY A 110 2.24 14.68 -3.99
CA GLY A 110 2.21 15.21 -2.62
C GLY A 110 2.81 14.25 -1.61
N GLU A 111 3.04 14.70 -0.40
CA GLU A 111 3.50 13.85 0.70
C GLU A 111 2.36 13.02 1.31
N PRO A 112 2.60 11.73 1.64
CA PRO A 112 1.60 10.91 2.33
C PRO A 112 1.14 11.49 3.67
N LEU A 113 2.04 12.10 4.45
CA LEU A 113 1.68 12.73 5.72
C LEU A 113 0.76 13.94 5.54
N ASP A 114 0.94 14.71 4.45
CA ASP A 114 0.03 15.82 4.12
C ASP A 114 -1.36 15.29 3.74
N ALA A 115 -1.42 14.18 3.01
CA ALA A 115 -2.68 13.51 2.69
C ALA A 115 -3.41 13.03 3.95
N LEU A 116 -2.68 12.40 4.89
CA LEU A 116 -3.25 11.95 6.17
C LEU A 116 -3.79 13.11 7.02
N SER A 117 -3.18 14.28 6.94
CA SER A 117 -3.70 15.48 7.63
C SER A 117 -5.01 16.01 7.06
N GLN A 118 -5.37 15.61 5.84
CA GLN A 118 -6.57 16.05 5.11
C GLN A 118 -7.67 14.99 5.08
N GLY A 119 -7.37 13.75 5.47
CA GLY A 119 -8.28 12.62 5.46
C GLY A 119 -8.47 11.99 6.84
N ASP A 120 -9.14 10.82 6.89
CA ASP A 120 -9.33 10.06 8.13
C ASP A 120 -8.19 9.07 8.35
N ALA A 121 -7.14 9.51 9.05
CA ALA A 121 -6.01 8.66 9.41
C ALA A 121 -6.40 7.48 10.33
N SER A 122 -7.53 7.57 11.06
CA SER A 122 -8.00 6.47 11.93
C SER A 122 -8.46 5.23 11.14
N SER A 123 -8.71 5.40 9.84
CA SER A 123 -9.03 4.30 8.91
C SER A 123 -7.81 3.48 8.47
N VAL A 124 -6.59 3.88 8.88
CA VAL A 124 -5.34 3.26 8.47
C VAL A 124 -4.85 2.24 9.49
N LEU A 125 -4.54 1.03 9.01
CA LEU A 125 -3.75 0.01 9.70
C LEU A 125 -2.45 -0.24 8.91
N ALA A 126 -1.35 0.35 9.34
CA ALA A 126 -0.06 0.23 8.68
C ALA A 126 0.77 -0.95 9.23
N ILE A 127 1.35 -1.73 8.33
CA ILE A 127 2.25 -2.84 8.64
C ILE A 127 3.68 -2.41 8.30
N VAL A 128 4.56 -2.32 9.28
CA VAL A 128 5.94 -1.85 9.10
C VAL A 128 6.96 -2.80 9.73
N GLY A 129 8.13 -2.90 9.11
CA GLY A 129 9.29 -3.59 9.69
C GLY A 129 10.22 -2.58 10.38
N CYS A 130 10.75 -2.93 11.56
CA CYS A 130 11.62 -2.03 12.31
C CYS A 130 13.01 -1.84 11.66
N ASP A 131 13.46 -2.80 10.83
CA ASP A 131 14.72 -2.74 10.09
C ASP A 131 14.54 -2.30 8.62
N ASP A 132 13.40 -1.69 8.30
CA ASP A 132 13.12 -1.21 6.94
C ASP A 132 13.73 0.18 6.70
N PRO A 133 14.74 0.32 5.82
CA PRO A 133 15.37 1.61 5.55
C PRO A 133 14.44 2.62 4.84
N TYR A 134 13.31 2.15 4.27
CA TYR A 134 12.34 3.01 3.60
C TYR A 134 11.26 3.54 4.54
N THR A 135 11.19 3.02 5.77
CA THR A 135 10.27 3.49 6.82
C THR A 135 11.05 3.70 8.13
N PRO A 136 11.95 4.72 8.16
CA PRO A 136 12.79 4.95 9.35
C PRO A 136 11.91 5.27 10.58
N PRO A 137 12.40 4.98 11.79
CA PRO A 137 11.61 5.12 13.03
C PRO A 137 10.93 6.48 13.19
N GLY A 138 11.60 7.57 12.85
CA GLY A 138 11.02 8.92 12.95
C GLY A 138 9.82 9.13 12.03
N ASP A 139 9.85 8.58 10.81
CA ASP A 139 8.71 8.65 9.90
C ASP A 139 7.55 7.80 10.41
N VAL A 140 7.84 6.65 11.03
CA VAL A 140 6.82 5.78 11.63
C VAL A 140 6.17 6.46 12.85
N ASP A 141 6.94 7.16 13.66
CA ASP A 141 6.42 7.96 14.78
C ASP A 141 5.52 9.11 14.28
N ASP A 142 5.92 9.78 13.19
CA ASP A 142 5.10 10.81 12.54
C ASP A 142 3.78 10.22 12.00
N LEU A 143 3.82 9.01 11.42
CA LEU A 143 2.61 8.31 10.96
C LEU A 143 1.67 7.99 12.14
N GLU A 144 2.16 7.46 13.25
CA GLU A 144 1.36 7.21 14.46
C GLU A 144 0.76 8.50 15.02
N ALA A 145 1.51 9.60 14.97
CA ALA A 145 1.03 10.91 15.44
C ALA A 145 -0.17 11.44 14.64
N THR A 146 -0.40 10.96 13.41
CA THR A 146 -1.60 11.29 12.63
C THR A 146 -2.88 10.64 13.16
N GLY A 147 -2.79 9.63 14.02
CA GLY A 147 -3.90 8.80 14.49
C GLY A 147 -4.04 7.47 13.75
N ALA A 148 -3.13 7.14 12.83
CA ALA A 148 -3.06 5.83 12.19
C ALA A 148 -2.64 4.75 13.19
N THR A 149 -3.21 3.55 13.05
CA THR A 149 -2.74 2.37 13.80
C THR A 149 -1.53 1.77 13.08
N VAL A 150 -0.43 1.57 13.79
CA VAL A 150 0.78 0.98 13.24
C VAL A 150 1.13 -0.32 13.95
N VAL A 151 1.36 -1.39 13.19
CA VAL A 151 1.90 -2.65 13.69
C VAL A 151 3.35 -2.78 13.28
N ARG A 152 4.24 -2.80 14.26
CA ARG A 152 5.70 -2.88 14.07
C ARG A 152 6.16 -4.32 14.23
N TYR A 153 7.02 -4.79 13.33
CA TYR A 153 7.65 -6.11 13.37
C TYR A 153 9.14 -5.96 13.59
N GLU A 154 9.62 -6.41 14.75
CA GLU A 154 11.04 -6.37 15.11
C GLU A 154 11.87 -7.21 14.14
N ASP A 155 13.08 -6.76 13.84
CA ASP A 155 14.05 -7.41 12.92
C ASP A 155 13.49 -7.66 11.50
N ALA A 156 12.36 -7.07 11.12
CA ALA A 156 11.78 -7.20 9.80
C ALA A 156 12.24 -6.06 8.88
N GLY A 157 12.79 -6.41 7.73
CA GLY A 157 13.19 -5.46 6.69
C GLY A 157 12.12 -5.26 5.63
N HIS A 158 12.45 -4.49 4.59
CA HIS A 158 11.51 -4.18 3.51
C HIS A 158 11.01 -5.42 2.76
N GLY A 159 9.70 -5.53 2.57
CA GLY A 159 9.10 -6.57 1.73
C GLY A 159 9.00 -7.94 2.39
N PHE A 160 8.91 -7.99 3.73
CA PHE A 160 8.91 -9.24 4.49
C PHE A 160 7.61 -10.07 4.40
N VAL A 161 6.53 -9.55 3.79
CA VAL A 161 5.20 -10.19 3.84
C VAL A 161 4.80 -10.87 2.53
N HIS A 162 4.82 -10.16 1.40
CA HIS A 162 4.00 -10.51 0.23
C HIS A 162 4.60 -11.55 -0.72
N ASP A 163 5.89 -11.84 -0.63
CA ASP A 163 6.58 -12.74 -1.57
C ASP A 163 7.44 -13.76 -0.82
N PRO A 164 6.97 -15.02 -0.69
CA PRO A 164 7.70 -16.08 -0.01
C PRO A 164 9.05 -16.44 -0.64
N SER A 165 9.28 -16.07 -1.90
CA SER A 165 10.56 -16.34 -2.60
C SER A 165 11.67 -15.35 -2.23
N ARG A 166 11.35 -14.25 -1.56
CA ARG A 166 12.32 -13.22 -1.21
C ARG A 166 13.14 -13.60 0.04
N PRO A 167 14.43 -13.29 0.06
CA PRO A 167 15.27 -13.50 1.27
C PRO A 167 14.76 -12.73 2.49
N SER A 168 14.07 -11.60 2.29
CA SER A 168 13.47 -10.80 3.36
C SER A 168 12.17 -11.37 3.91
N HIS A 169 11.59 -12.43 3.31
CA HIS A 169 10.32 -12.97 3.74
C HIS A 169 10.41 -13.61 5.14
N ARG A 170 9.46 -13.26 6.00
CA ARG A 170 9.36 -13.74 7.38
C ARG A 170 8.01 -14.41 7.59
N ALA A 171 7.96 -15.72 7.42
CA ALA A 171 6.71 -16.47 7.32
C ALA A 171 5.77 -16.29 8.53
N ALA A 172 6.30 -16.25 9.77
CA ALA A 172 5.49 -16.06 10.97
C ALA A 172 4.92 -14.63 11.04
N ASP A 173 5.75 -13.63 10.79
CA ASP A 173 5.34 -12.22 10.80
C ASP A 173 4.38 -11.91 9.65
N ALA A 174 4.61 -12.51 8.48
CA ALA A 174 3.71 -12.40 7.34
C ALA A 174 2.31 -12.98 7.66
N ALA A 175 2.25 -14.14 8.30
CA ALA A 175 0.98 -14.76 8.70
C ALA A 175 0.23 -13.89 9.73
N ASP A 176 0.91 -13.33 10.73
CA ASP A 176 0.30 -12.42 11.71
C ASP A 176 -0.16 -11.11 11.05
N ALA A 177 0.67 -10.52 10.19
CA ALA A 177 0.33 -9.29 9.47
C ALA A 177 -0.93 -9.48 8.60
N TRP A 178 -0.99 -10.57 7.83
CA TRP A 178 -2.17 -10.88 7.03
C TRP A 178 -3.41 -11.09 7.90
N LYS A 179 -3.31 -11.81 9.01
CA LYS A 179 -4.42 -12.01 9.94
C LYS A 179 -4.99 -10.66 10.41
N ARG A 180 -4.13 -9.76 10.89
CA ARG A 180 -4.54 -8.43 11.36
C ARG A 180 -5.22 -7.61 10.26
N VAL A 181 -4.64 -7.63 9.06
CA VAL A 181 -5.20 -6.88 7.92
C VAL A 181 -6.55 -7.46 7.49
N MET A 182 -6.71 -8.79 7.47
CA MET A 182 -8.01 -9.40 7.14
C MET A 182 -9.08 -9.08 8.19
N GLU A 183 -8.73 -9.09 9.48
CA GLU A 183 -9.62 -8.67 10.55
C GLU A 183 -10.02 -7.20 10.43
N TRP A 184 -9.06 -6.33 10.08
CA TRP A 184 -9.31 -4.89 9.88
C TRP A 184 -10.19 -4.60 8.65
N LEU A 185 -9.94 -5.26 7.54
CA LEU A 185 -10.72 -5.09 6.31
C LEU A 185 -12.14 -5.65 6.43
N GLY A 186 -12.36 -6.64 7.30
CA GLY A 186 -13.64 -7.29 7.53
C GLY A 186 -14.48 -6.70 8.67
N SER A 187 -13.97 -5.66 9.36
CA SER A 187 -14.63 -5.06 10.52
C SER A 187 -15.62 -3.95 10.17
#